data_0c18e9cb09dd0c6544bed79cea40a9d5
#
_entry.id   0c18e9cb09dd0c6544bed79cea40a9d5
#
_cell.length_a   1.000
_cell.length_b   1.000
_cell.length_c   1.000
_cell.angle_alpha   90.00
_cell.angle_beta   90.00
_cell.angle_gamma   90.00
#
_symmetry.space_group_name_H-M   'P 1'
#
loop_
_entity.id
_entity.type
_entity.pdbx_description
1 polymer ?
#
loop_
_entity_poly.entity_id
_entity_poly.type
_entity_poly.pdbx_seq_one_letter_code
_entity_poly.pdbx_strand_id
1 'polypeptide(L)'
;KAGIVNQNKRKKQIEILHYFKVENPIDNSKIEFYPQKNLEIEVNIDYESNVLNTQKAQLKNLTNFKKDISKARTFCFLHEITHLIDENLIKGGDLKNSVVFIEQNTPTKTLGKLLNFLPKKTTVLKKGVLNNTKMIYENEQAKHKLLDLIGDMALVAHKITGKIVATKPGHRINILFTQKLFSQIYNNMNPINKQPIMKINEIKKILPHREPFLFIDELIDIKKLKNATGVKTFTINDNFFKGHFP
;
A
#
# COMPACT_ATOMS: atom_id res chain seq x y z
N LYS A 1 4.86 23.77 14.94
CA LYS A 1 3.88 22.67 15.12
C LYS A 1 2.87 22.79 13.99
N ALA A 2 2.72 21.74 13.18
CA ALA A 2 1.65 21.67 12.18
C ALA A 2 0.28 21.58 12.91
N GLY A 3 -0.68 22.38 12.50
CA GLY A 3 -2.04 22.33 13.01
C GLY A 3 -2.88 21.29 12.28
N ILE A 4 -4.08 21.04 12.78
CA ILE A 4 -5.07 20.21 12.10
C ILE A 4 -5.95 21.14 11.26
N VAL A 5 -6.04 20.84 9.96
CA VAL A 5 -6.95 21.55 9.05
C VAL A 5 -8.30 20.84 9.05
N ASN A 6 -9.37 21.57 9.39
CA ASN A 6 -10.73 21.06 9.28
C ASN A 6 -11.13 20.93 7.81
N GLN A 7 -11.40 19.71 7.37
CA GLN A 7 -11.91 19.44 6.04
C GLN A 7 -13.44 19.29 6.08
N ASN A 8 -14.15 20.29 5.59
CA ASN A 8 -15.62 20.33 5.62
C ASN A 8 -16.30 19.41 4.59
N LYS A 9 -15.57 18.76 3.69
CA LYS A 9 -16.18 17.86 2.70
C LYS A 9 -16.30 16.45 3.27
N ARG A 10 -17.52 16.03 3.58
CA ARG A 10 -17.80 14.60 3.84
C ARG A 10 -17.50 13.80 2.57
N LYS A 11 -16.58 12.85 2.66
CA LYS A 11 -16.34 11.87 1.60
C LYS A 11 -17.64 11.11 1.35
N LYS A 12 -18.09 11.05 0.08
CA LYS A 12 -19.23 10.22 -0.29
C LYS A 12 -18.94 8.77 0.08
N GLN A 13 -19.91 8.11 0.73
CA GLN A 13 -19.88 6.67 0.92
C GLN A 13 -20.30 6.01 -0.38
N ILE A 14 -19.52 5.02 -0.82
CA ILE A 14 -19.80 4.26 -2.03
C ILE A 14 -19.92 2.79 -1.66
N GLU A 15 -20.99 2.19 -2.13
CA GLU A 15 -21.29 0.78 -1.97
C GLU A 15 -20.90 0.06 -3.24
N ILE A 16 -20.09 -0.98 -3.12
CA ILE A 16 -19.71 -1.86 -4.22
C ILE A 16 -20.48 -3.16 -4.03
N LEU A 17 -21.27 -3.53 -5.05
CA LEU A 17 -22.25 -4.59 -4.96
C LEU A 17 -21.73 -5.95 -5.40
N HIS A 18 -20.53 -6.02 -5.98
CA HIS A 18 -19.99 -7.24 -6.56
C HIS A 18 -18.67 -7.66 -5.90
N TYR A 19 -18.49 -8.98 -5.75
CA TYR A 19 -17.21 -9.56 -5.41
C TYR A 19 -16.20 -9.31 -6.51
N PHE A 20 -14.97 -9.03 -6.11
CA PHE A 20 -13.82 -9.05 -7.02
C PHE A 20 -12.55 -9.43 -6.26
N LYS A 21 -11.54 -9.87 -7.00
CA LYS A 21 -10.21 -10.17 -6.46
C LYS A 21 -9.12 -9.59 -7.35
N VAL A 22 -7.97 -9.41 -6.73
CA VAL A 22 -6.69 -9.17 -7.39
C VAL A 22 -5.70 -10.17 -6.83
N GLU A 23 -4.91 -10.80 -7.67
CA GLU A 23 -3.91 -11.80 -7.25
C GLU A 23 -2.63 -11.64 -8.08
N ASN A 24 -1.51 -11.96 -7.45
CA ASN A 24 -0.22 -12.04 -8.10
C ASN A 24 0.26 -13.50 -8.04
N PRO A 25 0.34 -14.20 -9.17
CA PRO A 25 0.72 -15.61 -9.20
C PRO A 25 2.19 -15.86 -8.86
N ILE A 26 3.04 -14.82 -8.88
CA ILE A 26 4.49 -14.96 -8.64
C ILE A 26 4.78 -15.20 -7.15
N ASP A 27 4.09 -14.46 -6.27
CA ASP A 27 4.30 -14.48 -4.81
C ASP A 27 3.09 -15.00 -4.02
N ASN A 28 2.05 -15.44 -4.74
CA ASN A 28 0.76 -15.89 -4.19
C ASN A 28 0.07 -14.83 -3.30
N SER A 29 0.40 -13.55 -3.50
CA SER A 29 -0.32 -12.48 -2.83
C SER A 29 -1.70 -12.28 -3.45
N LYS A 30 -2.69 -12.01 -2.61
CA LYS A 30 -4.09 -11.89 -3.03
C LYS A 30 -4.86 -10.92 -2.15
N ILE A 31 -5.74 -10.13 -2.76
CA ILE A 31 -6.71 -9.30 -2.05
C ILE A 31 -8.09 -9.52 -2.65
N GLU A 32 -9.05 -9.83 -1.80
CA GLU A 32 -10.43 -10.13 -2.14
C GLU A 32 -11.36 -9.10 -1.50
N PHE A 33 -12.34 -8.65 -2.26
CA PHE A 33 -13.39 -7.76 -1.81
C PHE A 33 -14.74 -8.49 -1.82
N TYR A 34 -15.44 -8.43 -0.69
CA TYR A 34 -16.79 -8.99 -0.52
C TYR A 34 -17.77 -7.87 -0.17
N PRO A 35 -18.91 -7.74 -0.88
CA PRO A 35 -19.94 -6.78 -0.55
C PRO A 35 -20.50 -7.00 0.86
N GLN A 36 -20.50 -5.94 1.67
CA GLN A 36 -21.20 -5.92 2.97
C GLN A 36 -21.41 -4.46 3.44
N LYS A 37 -22.30 -4.26 4.41
CA LYS A 37 -22.70 -2.93 4.89
C LYS A 37 -21.61 -2.18 5.64
N ASN A 38 -20.75 -2.88 6.36
CA ASN A 38 -19.69 -2.27 7.18
C ASN A 38 -18.31 -2.56 6.58
N LEU A 39 -17.36 -1.66 6.80
CA LEU A 39 -15.98 -1.93 6.45
C LEU A 39 -15.37 -2.90 7.46
N GLU A 40 -14.82 -3.99 6.95
CA GLU A 40 -14.01 -4.95 7.67
C GLU A 40 -12.77 -5.27 6.85
N ILE A 41 -11.60 -5.25 7.46
CA ILE A 41 -10.35 -5.58 6.79
C ILE A 41 -9.65 -6.67 7.58
N GLU A 42 -9.29 -7.74 6.88
CA GLU A 42 -8.55 -8.88 7.40
C GLU A 42 -7.25 -9.03 6.61
N VAL A 43 -6.15 -9.22 7.31
CA VAL A 43 -4.83 -9.45 6.72
C VAL A 43 -4.26 -10.75 7.28
N ASN A 44 -3.83 -11.64 6.39
CA ASN A 44 -3.13 -12.88 6.71
C ASN A 44 -1.73 -12.82 6.10
N ILE A 45 -0.70 -13.05 6.90
CA ILE A 45 0.69 -13.14 6.46
C ILE A 45 1.28 -14.50 6.80
N ASP A 46 2.04 -15.03 5.86
CA ASP A 46 2.85 -16.22 6.00
C ASP A 46 4.06 -16.07 5.08
N TYR A 47 5.24 -15.97 5.66
CA TYR A 47 6.48 -15.81 4.91
C TYR A 47 7.31 -17.10 4.87
N GLU A 48 6.74 -18.22 5.34
CA GLU A 48 7.45 -19.51 5.44
C GLU A 48 8.77 -19.39 6.22
N SER A 49 8.80 -18.44 7.16
CA SER A 49 9.99 -18.07 7.92
C SER A 49 10.09 -18.90 9.21
N ASN A 50 11.31 -19.23 9.58
CA ASN A 50 11.57 -19.94 10.85
C ASN A 50 11.63 -18.99 12.08
N VAL A 51 11.42 -17.68 11.87
CA VAL A 51 11.46 -16.64 12.93
C VAL A 51 10.20 -15.77 12.97
N LEU A 52 9.37 -15.81 11.93
CA LEU A 52 8.11 -15.09 11.86
C LEU A 52 6.99 -16.08 11.52
N ASN A 53 6.21 -16.45 12.51
CA ASN A 53 5.08 -17.34 12.35
C ASN A 53 3.97 -16.69 11.51
N THR A 54 3.08 -17.51 10.96
CA THR A 54 1.82 -17.05 10.36
C THR A 54 1.07 -16.15 11.32
N GLN A 55 0.63 -15.00 10.85
CA GLN A 55 -0.11 -14.04 11.65
C GLN A 55 -1.36 -13.56 10.91
N LYS A 56 -2.36 -13.20 11.73
CA LYS A 56 -3.61 -12.61 11.26
C LYS A 56 -3.87 -11.31 12.02
N ALA A 57 -4.33 -10.28 11.30
CA ALA A 57 -4.82 -9.04 11.88
C ALA A 57 -6.19 -8.69 11.27
N GLN A 58 -7.05 -8.08 12.07
CA GLN A 58 -8.39 -7.68 11.66
C GLN A 58 -8.75 -6.30 12.20
N LEU A 59 -9.42 -5.51 11.39
CA LEU A 59 -10.03 -4.25 11.79
C LEU A 59 -11.49 -4.22 11.34
N LYS A 60 -12.41 -4.24 12.31
CA LYS A 60 -13.87 -4.21 12.05
C LYS A 60 -14.44 -2.79 12.01
N ASN A 61 -13.69 -1.81 12.48
CA ASN A 61 -14.12 -0.43 12.52
C ASN A 61 -12.91 0.50 12.53
N LEU A 62 -12.89 1.48 11.62
CA LEU A 62 -11.80 2.46 11.52
C LEU A 62 -11.65 3.34 12.78
N THR A 63 -12.66 3.45 13.62
CA THR A 63 -12.56 4.19 14.90
C THR A 63 -11.51 3.57 15.83
N ASN A 64 -11.27 2.26 15.72
CA ASN A 64 -10.29 1.53 16.51
C ASN A 64 -8.87 1.61 15.94
N PHE A 65 -8.67 2.18 14.75
CA PHE A 65 -7.39 2.25 14.07
C PHE A 65 -6.28 2.80 14.97
N LYS A 66 -6.53 3.93 15.65
CA LYS A 66 -5.54 4.56 16.53
C LYS A 66 -5.09 3.66 17.67
N LYS A 67 -6.01 2.92 18.27
CA LYS A 67 -5.74 2.02 19.41
C LYS A 67 -5.07 0.72 18.94
N ASP A 68 -5.62 0.11 17.90
CA ASP A 68 -5.34 -1.29 17.59
C ASP A 68 -4.26 -1.48 16.52
N ILE A 69 -4.02 -0.46 15.67
CA ILE A 69 -3.19 -0.58 14.47
C ILE A 69 -2.05 0.44 14.41
N SER A 70 -2.32 1.72 14.71
CA SER A 70 -1.44 2.84 14.34
C SER A 70 -0.02 2.80 14.87
N LYS A 71 0.27 1.97 15.88
CA LYS A 71 1.59 1.83 16.50
C LYS A 71 2.40 0.66 15.92
N ALA A 72 1.83 -0.12 15.00
CA ALA A 72 2.52 -1.25 14.39
C ALA A 72 3.69 -0.75 13.53
N ARG A 73 4.90 -1.20 13.88
CA ARG A 73 6.13 -0.83 13.20
C ARG A 73 6.31 -1.64 11.94
N THR A 74 7.01 -1.05 10.95
CA THR A 74 7.49 -1.80 9.79
C THR A 74 8.43 -2.92 10.18
N PHE A 75 8.60 -3.89 9.31
CA PHE A 75 9.53 -4.99 9.52
C PHE A 75 10.21 -5.40 8.23
N CYS A 76 11.34 -6.05 8.35
CA CYS A 76 12.08 -6.65 7.26
C CYS A 76 12.88 -7.85 7.75
N PHE A 77 13.25 -8.72 6.82
CA PHE A 77 14.28 -9.72 7.08
C PHE A 77 15.66 -9.14 6.80
N LEU A 78 16.65 -9.57 7.57
CA LEU A 78 18.01 -9.02 7.46
C LEU A 78 18.60 -9.19 6.04
N HIS A 79 18.31 -10.30 5.36
CA HIS A 79 18.78 -10.53 4.00
C HIS A 79 18.21 -9.52 3.00
N GLU A 80 16.99 -9.02 3.20
CA GLU A 80 16.36 -8.02 2.33
C GLU A 80 17.05 -6.65 2.42
N ILE A 81 17.52 -6.27 3.61
CA ILE A 81 18.14 -4.95 3.81
C ILE A 81 19.62 -4.91 3.45
N THR A 82 20.27 -6.05 3.25
CA THR A 82 21.70 -6.07 2.91
C THR A 82 21.98 -5.31 1.62
N HIS A 83 21.18 -5.52 0.60
CA HIS A 83 21.27 -4.81 -0.67
C HIS A 83 21.04 -3.29 -0.49
N LEU A 84 20.06 -2.91 0.33
CA LEU A 84 19.77 -1.51 0.62
C LEU A 84 20.92 -0.83 1.39
N ILE A 85 21.63 -1.58 2.24
CA ILE A 85 22.82 -1.12 2.93
C ILE A 85 23.95 -0.87 1.92
N ASP A 86 24.20 -1.83 1.03
CA ASP A 86 25.27 -1.74 0.02
C ASP A 86 25.06 -0.56 -0.93
N GLU A 87 23.83 -0.23 -1.28
CA GLU A 87 23.48 0.88 -2.14
C GLU A 87 23.24 2.22 -1.41
N ASN A 88 23.47 2.25 -0.09
CA ASN A 88 23.25 3.45 0.77
C ASN A 88 21.82 4.02 0.67
N LEU A 89 20.82 3.15 0.54
CA LEU A 89 19.41 3.50 0.39
C LEU A 89 18.67 3.61 1.72
N ILE A 90 19.26 3.17 2.83
CA ILE A 90 18.64 3.28 4.17
C ILE A 90 18.86 4.69 4.72
N LYS A 91 17.91 5.59 4.43
CA LYS A 91 17.99 7.00 4.86
C LYS A 91 17.20 7.34 6.11
N GLY A 92 16.32 6.46 6.60
CA GLY A 92 15.39 6.77 7.70
C GLY A 92 14.97 5.59 8.55
N GLY A 93 15.49 4.39 8.29
CA GLY A 93 15.24 3.20 9.11
C GLY A 93 16.03 3.26 10.43
N ASP A 94 15.31 3.06 11.55
CA ASP A 94 15.88 3.02 12.89
C ASP A 94 15.18 1.87 13.66
N LEU A 95 15.86 1.27 14.61
CA LEU A 95 15.31 0.18 15.47
C LEU A 95 14.10 0.60 16.33
N LYS A 96 13.79 1.90 16.39
CA LYS A 96 12.59 2.40 17.06
C LYS A 96 11.35 2.30 16.18
N ASN A 97 11.51 2.40 14.88
CA ASN A 97 10.41 2.40 13.89
C ASN A 97 10.34 1.14 13.03
N SER A 98 11.30 0.22 13.16
CA SER A 98 11.35 -1.03 12.42
C SER A 98 11.73 -2.24 13.29
N VAL A 99 11.25 -3.41 12.89
CA VAL A 99 11.58 -4.71 13.47
C VAL A 99 12.37 -5.51 12.45
N VAL A 100 13.58 -5.93 12.79
CA VAL A 100 14.44 -6.70 11.89
C VAL A 100 14.50 -8.15 12.35
N PHE A 101 14.13 -9.08 11.48
CA PHE A 101 14.19 -10.51 11.70
C PHE A 101 15.50 -11.09 11.16
N ILE A 102 16.14 -11.96 11.94
CA ILE A 102 17.38 -12.64 11.59
C ILE A 102 17.07 -14.13 11.49
N GLU A 103 17.16 -14.67 10.29
CA GLU A 103 16.98 -16.10 10.04
C GLU A 103 18.26 -16.90 10.32
N GLN A 104 18.11 -18.18 10.63
CA GLN A 104 19.21 -19.04 11.07
C GLN A 104 20.40 -19.10 10.09
N ASN A 105 20.13 -18.96 8.80
CA ASN A 105 21.13 -19.07 7.74
C ASN A 105 21.71 -17.73 7.28
N THR A 106 21.52 -16.67 8.07
CA THR A 106 22.05 -15.35 7.71
C THR A 106 23.58 -15.36 7.69
N PRO A 107 24.24 -15.03 6.55
CA PRO A 107 25.70 -15.05 6.45
C PRO A 107 26.36 -14.09 7.45
N THR A 108 27.47 -14.52 8.05
CA THR A 108 28.23 -13.70 9.03
C THR A 108 28.68 -12.35 8.44
N LYS A 109 29.01 -12.33 7.13
CA LYS A 109 29.38 -11.10 6.42
C LYS A 109 28.22 -10.08 6.41
N THR A 110 27.00 -10.55 6.23
CA THR A 110 25.78 -9.73 6.26
C THR A 110 25.56 -9.13 7.65
N LEU A 111 25.72 -9.95 8.68
CA LEU A 111 25.65 -9.48 10.07
C LEU A 111 26.73 -8.43 10.36
N GLY A 112 27.95 -8.63 9.89
CA GLY A 112 29.07 -7.68 10.06
C GLY A 112 28.79 -6.32 9.42
N LYS A 113 28.21 -6.30 8.22
CA LYS A 113 27.80 -5.04 7.55
C LYS A 113 26.75 -4.31 8.36
N LEU A 114 25.71 -5.01 8.83
CA LEU A 114 24.67 -4.41 9.64
C LEU A 114 25.22 -3.75 10.93
N LEU A 115 26.17 -4.40 11.58
CA LEU A 115 26.79 -3.88 12.81
C LEU A 115 27.43 -2.51 12.63
N ASN A 116 27.92 -2.19 11.46
CA ASN A 116 28.52 -0.87 11.18
C ASN A 116 27.48 0.27 11.15
N PHE A 117 26.20 -0.06 10.93
CA PHE A 117 25.10 0.91 10.88
C PHE A 117 24.30 0.99 12.20
N LEU A 118 24.54 0.05 13.11
CA LEU A 118 23.80 -0.03 14.35
C LEU A 118 24.56 0.60 15.53
N PRO A 119 23.86 1.05 16.57
CA PRO A 119 24.51 1.48 17.80
C PRO A 119 25.41 0.39 18.37
N LYS A 120 26.60 0.75 18.88
CA LYS A 120 27.61 -0.18 19.42
C LYS A 120 27.10 -1.17 20.48
N LYS A 121 25.97 -0.87 21.13
CA LYS A 121 25.34 -1.71 22.16
C LYS A 121 24.24 -2.64 21.61
N THR A 122 24.09 -2.75 20.28
CA THR A 122 23.04 -3.59 19.70
C THR A 122 23.34 -5.07 19.89
N THR A 123 22.39 -5.81 20.44
CA THR A 123 22.49 -7.27 20.58
C THR A 123 22.14 -7.94 19.26
N VAL A 124 23.07 -8.71 18.71
CA VAL A 124 22.85 -9.50 17.49
C VAL A 124 22.78 -10.98 17.86
N LEU A 125 21.65 -11.58 17.54
CA LEU A 125 21.41 -13.01 17.72
C LEU A 125 21.72 -13.76 16.41
N LYS A 126 22.01 -15.03 16.50
CA LYS A 126 22.14 -15.89 15.29
C LYS A 126 20.80 -16.11 14.62
N LYS A 127 19.72 -16.03 15.37
CA LYS A 127 18.34 -16.22 14.92
C LYS A 127 17.39 -15.44 15.85
N GLY A 128 16.34 -14.85 15.29
CA GLY A 128 15.29 -14.18 16.06
C GLY A 128 15.12 -12.71 15.69
N VAL A 129 14.79 -11.88 16.64
CA VAL A 129 14.58 -10.45 16.44
C VAL A 129 15.82 -9.67 16.86
N LEU A 130 16.32 -8.83 15.97
CA LEU A 130 17.47 -7.97 16.24
C LEU A 130 17.27 -7.16 17.52
N ASN A 131 18.32 -7.08 18.34
CA ASN A 131 18.34 -6.36 19.62
C ASN A 131 17.28 -6.82 20.63
N ASN A 132 16.77 -8.06 20.53
CA ASN A 132 15.66 -8.57 21.35
C ASN A 132 14.46 -7.60 21.42
N THR A 133 14.20 -6.90 20.34
CA THR A 133 13.15 -5.88 20.26
C THR A 133 11.79 -6.48 20.63
N LYS A 134 11.19 -5.95 21.69
CA LYS A 134 9.85 -6.39 22.12
C LYS A 134 8.79 -5.92 21.13
N MET A 135 7.85 -6.80 20.77
CA MET A 135 6.69 -6.46 19.95
C MET A 135 5.73 -5.56 20.72
N ILE A 136 5.13 -4.59 20.02
CA ILE A 136 4.05 -3.74 20.56
C ILE A 136 2.73 -4.54 20.59
N TYR A 137 2.56 -5.43 19.63
CA TYR A 137 1.43 -6.35 19.52
C TYR A 137 1.96 -7.75 19.21
N GLU A 138 1.28 -8.81 19.65
CA GLU A 138 1.65 -10.19 19.33
C GLU A 138 1.69 -10.46 17.82
N ASN A 139 0.78 -9.80 17.06
CA ASN A 139 0.67 -9.89 15.62
C ASN A 139 1.05 -8.56 14.93
N GLU A 140 2.14 -7.92 15.40
CA GLU A 140 2.54 -6.58 14.97
C GLU A 140 2.78 -6.51 13.46
N GLN A 141 3.37 -7.56 12.85
CA GLN A 141 3.69 -7.59 11.43
C GLN A 141 2.42 -7.62 10.56
N ALA A 142 1.44 -8.45 10.93
CA ALA A 142 0.15 -8.46 10.25
C ALA A 142 -0.60 -7.13 10.42
N LYS A 143 -0.51 -6.50 11.59
CA LYS A 143 -1.09 -5.17 11.84
C LYS A 143 -0.41 -4.08 11.01
N HIS A 144 0.91 -4.16 10.84
CA HIS A 144 1.61 -3.24 9.94
C HIS A 144 1.15 -3.40 8.49
N LYS A 145 1.04 -4.63 7.99
CA LYS A 145 0.51 -4.88 6.64
C LYS A 145 -0.94 -4.42 6.47
N LEU A 146 -1.74 -4.47 7.53
CA LEU A 146 -3.08 -3.92 7.54
C LEU A 146 -3.05 -2.38 7.51
N LEU A 147 -2.12 -1.75 8.23
CA LEU A 147 -1.89 -0.30 8.19
C LEU A 147 -1.50 0.16 6.78
N ASP A 148 -0.57 -0.54 6.13
CA ASP A 148 -0.15 -0.27 4.75
C ASP A 148 -1.35 -0.34 3.79
N LEU A 149 -2.15 -1.40 3.87
CA LEU A 149 -3.33 -1.59 3.02
C LEU A 149 -4.35 -0.46 3.20
N ILE A 150 -4.61 -0.02 4.45
CA ILE A 150 -5.49 1.12 4.72
C ILE A 150 -4.93 2.39 4.11
N GLY A 151 -3.61 2.62 4.23
CA GLY A 151 -2.92 3.79 3.66
C GLY A 151 -3.04 3.83 2.15
N ASP A 152 -2.74 2.72 1.47
CA ASP A 152 -2.81 2.61 0.01
C ASP A 152 -4.25 2.79 -0.50
N MET A 153 -5.24 2.20 0.19
CA MET A 153 -6.66 2.38 -0.13
C MET A 153 -7.16 3.81 0.09
N ALA A 154 -6.56 4.59 0.97
CA ALA A 154 -6.96 5.98 1.22
C ALA A 154 -6.83 6.86 -0.03
N LEU A 155 -6.00 6.46 -1.02
CA LEU A 155 -5.84 7.13 -2.31
C LEU A 155 -7.15 7.16 -3.13
N VAL A 156 -8.08 6.23 -2.88
CA VAL A 156 -9.40 6.24 -3.54
C VAL A 156 -10.24 7.47 -3.14
N ALA A 157 -9.90 8.12 -2.04
CA ALA A 157 -10.57 9.33 -1.54
C ALA A 157 -12.08 9.21 -1.27
N HIS A 158 -12.61 7.99 -1.16
CA HIS A 158 -14.01 7.70 -0.86
C HIS A 158 -14.14 6.83 0.40
N LYS A 159 -15.29 6.92 1.05
CA LYS A 159 -15.63 6.00 2.14
C LYS A 159 -16.18 4.70 1.55
N ILE A 160 -15.49 3.61 1.79
CA ILE A 160 -15.81 2.29 1.25
C ILE A 160 -16.49 1.45 2.34
N THR A 161 -17.45 0.65 1.94
CA THR A 161 -18.04 -0.43 2.75
C THR A 161 -17.78 -1.76 2.06
N GLY A 162 -17.61 -2.81 2.82
CA GLY A 162 -17.26 -4.14 2.31
C GLY A 162 -16.30 -4.87 3.23
N LYS A 163 -16.17 -6.18 3.03
CA LYS A 163 -15.12 -6.98 3.67
C LYS A 163 -13.96 -7.16 2.71
N ILE A 164 -12.76 -6.85 3.17
CA ILE A 164 -11.51 -7.02 2.44
C ILE A 164 -10.68 -8.08 3.13
N VAL A 165 -10.28 -9.10 2.40
CA VAL A 165 -9.41 -10.17 2.89
C VAL A 165 -8.13 -10.14 2.06
N ALA A 166 -7.00 -9.86 2.71
CA ALA A 166 -5.69 -9.78 2.08
C ALA A 166 -4.78 -10.90 2.58
N THR A 167 -4.20 -11.64 1.66
CA THR A 167 -3.19 -12.68 1.91
C THR A 167 -1.86 -12.19 1.37
N LYS A 168 -0.83 -12.16 2.21
CA LYS A 168 0.52 -11.65 1.89
C LYS A 168 0.49 -10.26 1.23
N PRO A 169 -0.25 -9.25 1.77
CA PRO A 169 -0.33 -7.94 1.14
C PRO A 169 1.02 -7.22 1.17
N GLY A 170 1.26 -6.43 0.14
CA GLY A 170 2.39 -5.51 -0.01
C GLY A 170 1.98 -4.38 -0.93
N HIS A 171 2.73 -3.29 -0.98
CA HIS A 171 2.35 -2.09 -1.74
C HIS A 171 1.98 -2.39 -3.19
N ARG A 172 2.70 -3.31 -3.87
CA ARG A 172 2.41 -3.68 -5.26
C ARG A 172 0.98 -4.21 -5.43
N ILE A 173 0.58 -5.22 -4.65
CA ILE A 173 -0.78 -5.80 -4.76
C ILE A 173 -1.83 -4.86 -4.17
N ASN A 174 -1.49 -4.07 -3.13
CA ASN A 174 -2.36 -3.06 -2.56
C ASN A 174 -2.73 -1.99 -3.61
N ILE A 175 -1.76 -1.53 -4.39
CA ILE A 175 -1.97 -0.55 -5.48
C ILE A 175 -2.86 -1.14 -6.57
N LEU A 176 -2.60 -2.38 -7.02
CA LEU A 176 -3.44 -3.06 -8.00
C LEU A 176 -4.89 -3.21 -7.51
N PHE A 177 -5.06 -3.57 -6.24
CA PHE A 177 -6.37 -3.65 -5.60
C PHE A 177 -7.04 -2.27 -5.53
N THR A 178 -6.31 -1.24 -5.15
CA THR A 178 -6.80 0.15 -5.06
C THR A 178 -7.23 0.68 -6.43
N GLN A 179 -6.48 0.39 -7.49
CA GLN A 179 -6.84 0.71 -8.87
C GLN A 179 -8.13 -0.01 -9.31
N LYS A 180 -8.23 -1.31 -9.00
CA LYS A 180 -9.46 -2.08 -9.29
C LYS A 180 -10.66 -1.54 -8.52
N LEU A 181 -10.46 -1.23 -7.24
CA LEU A 181 -11.46 -0.63 -6.37
C LEU A 181 -11.94 0.72 -6.94
N PHE A 182 -11.01 1.58 -7.35
CA PHE A 182 -11.31 2.86 -7.98
C PHE A 182 -12.12 2.67 -9.27
N SER A 183 -11.76 1.71 -10.12
CA SER A 183 -12.50 1.42 -11.35
C SER A 183 -13.94 0.97 -11.07
N GLN A 184 -14.18 0.16 -10.05
CA GLN A 184 -15.53 -0.24 -9.62
C GLN A 184 -16.35 0.97 -9.17
N ILE A 185 -15.74 1.84 -8.38
CA ILE A 185 -16.37 3.08 -7.90
C ILE A 185 -16.71 4.00 -9.06
N TYR A 186 -15.76 4.22 -9.95
CA TYR A 186 -15.91 5.09 -11.11
C TYR A 186 -17.01 4.58 -12.05
N ASN A 187 -17.04 3.28 -12.34
CA ASN A 187 -18.07 2.65 -13.17
C ASN A 187 -19.46 2.75 -12.55
N ASN A 188 -19.56 2.64 -11.22
CA ASN A 188 -20.84 2.80 -10.50
C ASN A 188 -21.32 4.27 -10.48
N MET A 189 -20.39 5.23 -10.41
CA MET A 189 -20.71 6.67 -10.42
C MET A 189 -20.99 7.21 -11.83
N ASN A 190 -20.35 6.63 -12.81
CA ASN A 190 -20.48 6.96 -14.24
C ASN A 190 -20.68 5.64 -14.99
N PRO A 191 -21.93 5.14 -15.15
CA PRO A 191 -22.17 4.00 -16.00
C PRO A 191 -21.69 4.37 -17.40
N ILE A 192 -20.48 3.87 -17.75
CA ILE A 192 -19.76 4.29 -18.95
C ILE A 192 -20.37 3.57 -20.14
N ASN A 193 -21.33 4.23 -20.78
CA ASN A 193 -21.58 4.17 -22.21
C ASN A 193 -21.23 5.51 -22.88
N LYS A 194 -20.39 6.34 -22.30
CA LYS A 194 -19.95 7.57 -22.97
C LYS A 194 -18.71 7.25 -23.80
N GLN A 195 -18.89 7.21 -25.09
CA GLN A 195 -17.78 7.27 -26.06
C GLN A 195 -16.91 8.50 -25.72
N PRO A 196 -15.58 8.40 -25.79
CA PRO A 196 -14.74 9.55 -25.56
C PRO A 196 -15.09 10.66 -26.57
N ILE A 197 -15.33 11.86 -26.06
CA ILE A 197 -15.62 13.04 -26.89
C ILE A 197 -14.31 13.50 -27.54
N MET A 198 -13.16 13.29 -26.89
CA MET A 198 -11.85 13.70 -27.37
C MET A 198 -10.77 12.72 -26.89
N LYS A 199 -9.94 12.25 -27.80
CA LYS A 199 -8.82 11.35 -27.55
C LYS A 199 -7.50 12.11 -27.43
N ILE A 200 -6.45 11.41 -26.96
CA ILE A 200 -5.13 11.98 -26.65
C ILE A 200 -4.56 12.87 -27.76
N ASN A 201 -4.70 12.49 -29.03
CA ASN A 201 -4.16 13.26 -30.15
C ASN A 201 -4.85 14.63 -30.36
N GLU A 202 -6.13 14.72 -30.01
CA GLU A 202 -6.89 15.95 -30.05
C GLU A 202 -6.59 16.81 -28.81
N ILE A 203 -6.45 16.18 -27.66
CA ILE A 203 -6.05 16.83 -26.40
C ILE A 203 -4.68 17.50 -26.57
N LYS A 204 -3.72 16.82 -27.20
CA LYS A 204 -2.38 17.36 -27.49
C LYS A 204 -2.37 18.59 -28.40
N LYS A 205 -3.43 18.81 -29.17
CA LYS A 205 -3.58 20.04 -29.99
C LYS A 205 -4.00 21.25 -29.15
N ILE A 206 -4.65 21.01 -28.01
CA ILE A 206 -5.22 22.06 -27.16
C ILE A 206 -4.29 22.33 -25.96
N LEU A 207 -3.76 21.28 -25.31
CA LEU A 207 -2.89 21.41 -24.17
C LEU A 207 -1.41 21.43 -24.61
N PRO A 208 -0.59 22.34 -24.06
CA PRO A 208 0.85 22.38 -24.34
C PRO A 208 1.62 21.23 -23.70
N HIS A 209 1.02 20.54 -22.72
CA HIS A 209 1.67 19.46 -21.97
C HIS A 209 1.96 18.25 -22.84
N ARG A 210 3.08 17.59 -22.57
CA ARG A 210 3.53 16.34 -23.19
C ARG A 210 3.99 15.37 -22.11
N GLU A 211 4.20 14.10 -22.45
CA GLU A 211 4.76 13.14 -21.54
C GLU A 211 6.11 13.63 -20.97
N PRO A 212 6.39 13.42 -19.68
CA PRO A 212 5.59 12.69 -18.70
C PRO A 212 4.52 13.53 -17.97
N PHE A 213 4.30 14.80 -18.36
CA PHE A 213 3.42 15.74 -17.65
C PHE A 213 1.99 15.80 -18.21
N LEU A 214 1.66 15.02 -19.23
CA LEU A 214 0.31 14.94 -19.76
C LEU A 214 -0.50 13.86 -19.01
N PHE A 215 -1.29 14.28 -18.03
CA PHE A 215 -2.06 13.40 -17.16
C PHE A 215 -3.51 13.22 -17.60
N ILE A 216 -3.78 13.21 -18.90
CA ILE A 216 -5.11 12.99 -19.48
C ILE A 216 -4.95 12.16 -20.74
N ASP A 217 -5.67 11.04 -20.86
CA ASP A 217 -5.71 10.21 -22.07
C ASP A 217 -6.95 10.48 -22.92
N GLU A 218 -8.10 10.76 -22.26
CA GLU A 218 -9.39 10.97 -22.89
C GLU A 218 -10.22 12.02 -22.16
N LEU A 219 -11.10 12.72 -22.88
CA LEU A 219 -12.18 13.53 -22.33
C LEU A 219 -13.52 12.86 -22.63
N ILE A 220 -14.31 12.59 -21.59
CA ILE A 220 -15.60 11.89 -21.67
C ILE A 220 -16.81 12.79 -21.44
N ASP A 221 -16.60 14.00 -20.95
CA ASP A 221 -17.64 15.01 -20.76
C ASP A 221 -17.01 16.40 -20.88
N ILE A 222 -17.63 17.29 -21.69
CA ILE A 222 -17.18 18.67 -21.84
C ILE A 222 -18.41 19.58 -21.76
N LYS A 223 -18.43 20.46 -20.76
CA LYS A 223 -19.39 21.55 -20.65
C LYS A 223 -18.66 22.86 -20.90
N LYS A 224 -18.83 23.42 -22.10
CA LYS A 224 -18.12 24.63 -22.54
C LYS A 224 -18.11 25.70 -21.43
N LEU A 225 -16.94 26.25 -21.14
CA LEU A 225 -16.68 27.28 -20.12
C LEU A 225 -17.09 26.91 -18.67
N LYS A 226 -17.38 25.65 -18.38
CA LYS A 226 -17.79 25.20 -17.04
C LYS A 226 -16.87 24.12 -16.49
N ASN A 227 -16.85 22.96 -17.12
CA ASN A 227 -16.03 21.83 -16.69
C ASN A 227 -15.79 20.83 -17.83
N ALA A 228 -14.80 20.00 -17.64
CA ALA A 228 -14.56 18.80 -18.43
C ALA A 228 -14.18 17.64 -17.51
N THR A 229 -14.51 16.41 -17.92
CA THR A 229 -14.11 15.20 -17.22
C THR A 229 -13.05 14.50 -18.04
N GLY A 230 -11.83 14.45 -17.50
CA GLY A 230 -10.70 13.72 -18.07
C GLY A 230 -10.54 12.34 -17.48
N VAL A 231 -10.04 11.42 -18.27
CA VAL A 231 -9.64 10.06 -17.86
C VAL A 231 -8.15 9.92 -18.09
N LYS A 232 -7.44 9.39 -17.08
CA LYS A 232 -6.05 8.96 -17.17
C LYS A 232 -5.96 7.50 -16.79
N THR A 233 -5.42 6.68 -17.66
CA THR A 233 -5.10 5.28 -17.37
C THR A 233 -3.65 5.18 -16.93
N PHE A 234 -3.45 4.67 -15.73
CA PHE A 234 -2.12 4.38 -15.19
C PHE A 234 -1.82 2.90 -15.33
N THR A 235 -0.63 2.58 -15.81
CA THR A 235 -0.15 1.20 -15.92
C THR A 235 1.03 0.99 -14.98
N ILE A 236 1.27 -0.26 -14.59
CA ILE A 236 2.41 -0.59 -13.72
C ILE A 236 3.77 -0.26 -14.36
N ASN A 237 3.80 -0.10 -15.67
CA ASN A 237 5.01 0.24 -16.43
C ASN A 237 5.27 1.75 -16.50
N ASP A 238 4.38 2.58 -15.98
CA ASP A 238 4.56 4.02 -15.97
C ASP A 238 5.75 4.40 -15.10
N ASN A 239 6.61 5.32 -15.59
CA ASN A 239 7.92 5.62 -15.01
C ASN A 239 7.86 6.09 -13.56
N PHE A 240 6.80 6.71 -13.10
CA PHE A 240 6.68 7.15 -11.72
C PHE A 240 6.47 6.00 -10.72
N PHE A 241 6.03 4.81 -11.19
CA PHE A 241 6.00 3.62 -10.32
C PHE A 241 7.38 2.99 -10.12
N LYS A 242 8.35 3.28 -11.01
CA LYS A 242 9.73 2.75 -10.89
C LYS A 242 10.53 3.37 -9.74
N GLY A 243 10.13 4.54 -9.26
CA GLY A 243 10.82 5.27 -8.20
C GLY A 243 10.21 5.12 -6.81
N HIS A 244 9.11 4.38 -6.65
CA HIS A 244 8.39 4.23 -5.41
C HIS A 244 8.39 2.78 -4.96
N PHE A 245 9.47 2.40 -4.28
CA PHE A 245 9.77 1.06 -3.76
C PHE A 245 9.73 -0.05 -4.82
N PRO A 246 10.90 -0.59 -5.22
CA PRO A 246 10.98 -1.77 -6.06
C PRO A 246 10.38 -3.00 -5.39
#